data_784f5f43b3f5b63775785586f8e66e7d
#
_entry.id   784f5f43b3f5b63775785586f8e66e7d
#
_cell.length_a   1.000
_cell.length_b   1.000
_cell.length_c   1.000
_cell.angle_alpha   90.00
_cell.angle_beta   90.00
_cell.angle_gamma   90.00
#
_symmetry.space_group_name_H-M   'P 1'
#
loop_
_entity.id
_entity.type
_entity.pdbx_description
1 polymer ?
#
loop_
_entity_poly.entity_id
_entity_poly.type
_entity_poly.pdbx_seq_one_letter_code
_entity_poly.pdbx_strand_id
1 'polypeptide(L)'
;MIKFDRFQLSNGLRVLVHEDHSTPMAVVNVLYDVGARDEDPAKTGFAHLFEHLMFGGSVNIEDFETPLQLAGGENNAYTTNDFTNYYIQLPAENIETAFYLESDRMLSLAFSEKSLEVQRKVVCEEFKEHYINKPYGDVWFKMRELTYKQHPYRWMTIGSKLSHIEDAQLKDVRQFFFKYYRPVNAILVVAGKVSVQQVRELAEKWFGDIPSGEKYVRNLPKEPPQHEIRKLEVTADVPLDALYKAYPMAARTEPGYYVADLITEILGGGTSSRLHQTLIKEKKLFSQIECYHTGSVDPGLLVIEGKLIKGVSLEEADKAVEEELARMKMEKVSDLELTKVKNKTESAIVFEDMSVMNRANSLAIYELLGDADMMNTELGKYQAVTVDEILATSQLIFDPNNSNTLYYHSGQPKGGATHA
;
A
#
# COMPACT_ATOMS: atom_id res chain seq x y z
N MET A 1 -20.44 0.80 -14.25
CA MET A 1 -20.68 1.70 -13.10
C MET A 1 -21.12 0.86 -11.92
N ILE A 2 -20.38 0.90 -10.84
CA ILE A 2 -20.65 0.20 -9.59
C ILE A 2 -21.66 1.02 -8.79
N LYS A 3 -22.82 0.43 -8.49
CA LYS A 3 -23.87 1.07 -7.68
C LYS A 3 -23.69 0.65 -6.24
N PHE A 4 -23.85 1.58 -5.33
CA PHE A 4 -23.77 1.31 -3.89
C PHE A 4 -24.65 2.30 -3.13
N ASP A 5 -25.08 1.90 -1.95
CA ASP A 5 -25.78 2.74 -0.98
C ASP A 5 -24.82 3.12 0.15
N ARG A 6 -25.03 4.30 0.74
CA ARG A 6 -24.20 4.82 1.83
C ARG A 6 -25.08 5.25 3.00
N PHE A 7 -24.70 4.90 4.21
CA PHE A 7 -25.28 5.43 5.45
C PHE A 7 -24.24 5.45 6.57
N GLN A 8 -24.58 6.06 7.68
CA GLN A 8 -23.73 6.16 8.85
C GLN A 8 -24.50 5.75 10.09
N LEU A 9 -23.88 4.95 10.98
CA LEU A 9 -24.43 4.61 12.28
C LEU A 9 -24.30 5.79 13.25
N SER A 10 -25.06 5.77 14.32
CA SER A 10 -25.04 6.83 15.36
C SER A 10 -23.68 7.00 16.03
N ASN A 11 -22.87 5.93 16.08
CA ASN A 11 -21.50 5.96 16.62
C ASN A 11 -20.45 6.42 15.62
N GLY A 12 -20.84 6.83 14.42
CA GLY A 12 -19.96 7.39 13.40
C GLY A 12 -19.36 6.40 12.40
N LEU A 13 -19.67 5.09 12.52
CA LEU A 13 -19.25 4.09 11.53
C LEU A 13 -19.88 4.40 10.18
N ARG A 14 -19.07 4.60 9.15
CA ARG A 14 -19.52 4.75 7.76
C ARG A 14 -19.76 3.38 7.16
N VAL A 15 -20.90 3.20 6.50
CA VAL A 15 -21.31 1.91 5.91
C VAL A 15 -21.62 2.13 4.43
N LEU A 16 -21.03 1.30 3.57
CA LEU A 16 -21.33 1.22 2.14
C LEU A 16 -21.85 -0.18 1.83
N VAL A 17 -22.84 -0.27 0.97
CA VAL A 17 -23.47 -1.54 0.55
C VAL A 17 -23.49 -1.61 -0.97
N HIS A 18 -22.89 -2.65 -1.52
CA HIS A 18 -22.94 -2.96 -2.94
C HIS A 18 -23.68 -4.28 -3.17
N GLU A 19 -24.94 -4.19 -3.60
CA GLU A 19 -25.76 -5.35 -3.92
C GLU A 19 -25.32 -5.98 -5.25
N ASP A 20 -24.91 -7.25 -5.21
CA ASP A 20 -24.57 -8.05 -6.39
C ASP A 20 -25.14 -9.47 -6.26
N HIS A 21 -26.28 -9.72 -6.88
CA HIS A 21 -26.95 -11.01 -6.87
C HIS A 21 -26.43 -12.00 -7.92
N SER A 22 -25.39 -11.66 -8.67
CA SER A 22 -24.77 -12.56 -9.64
C SER A 22 -23.88 -13.63 -9.00
N THR A 23 -23.54 -13.46 -7.71
CA THR A 23 -22.73 -14.38 -6.92
C THR A 23 -23.50 -14.87 -5.68
N PRO A 24 -23.27 -16.11 -5.19
CA PRO A 24 -23.80 -16.55 -3.91
C PRO A 24 -23.00 -16.05 -2.70
N MET A 25 -21.90 -15.37 -2.92
CA MET A 25 -20.97 -14.91 -1.88
C MET A 25 -21.31 -13.51 -1.40
N ALA A 26 -20.84 -13.21 -0.19
CA ALA A 26 -20.78 -11.87 0.37
C ALA A 26 -19.36 -11.56 0.89
N VAL A 27 -18.99 -10.31 0.87
CA VAL A 27 -17.75 -9.78 1.42
C VAL A 27 -18.10 -8.75 2.47
N VAL A 28 -17.49 -8.87 3.64
CA VAL A 28 -17.52 -7.87 4.72
C VAL A 28 -16.11 -7.33 4.87
N ASN A 29 -15.94 -6.06 4.56
CA ASN A 29 -14.63 -5.37 4.57
C ASN A 29 -14.66 -4.24 5.58
N VAL A 30 -13.69 -4.22 6.50
CA VAL A 30 -13.51 -3.15 7.49
C VAL A 30 -12.15 -2.51 7.29
N LEU A 31 -12.16 -1.25 6.86
CA LEU A 31 -10.98 -0.43 6.70
C LEU A 31 -10.87 0.56 7.85
N TYR A 32 -9.71 0.57 8.52
CA TYR A 32 -9.37 1.56 9.55
C TYR A 32 -8.43 2.61 8.97
N ASP A 33 -8.77 3.89 9.17
CA ASP A 33 -7.93 5.04 8.75
C ASP A 33 -6.73 5.21 9.67
N VAL A 34 -5.88 4.19 9.68
CA VAL A 34 -4.59 4.15 10.39
C VAL A 34 -3.62 3.24 9.66
N GLY A 35 -2.43 3.74 9.41
CA GLY A 35 -1.33 3.00 8.79
C GLY A 35 0.00 3.35 9.42
N ALA A 36 1.09 2.89 8.81
CA ALA A 36 2.44 3.13 9.34
C ALA A 36 2.77 4.62 9.49
N ARG A 37 2.20 5.51 8.67
CA ARG A 37 2.41 6.97 8.78
C ARG A 37 1.89 7.59 10.08
N ASP A 38 0.98 6.91 10.79
CA ASP A 38 0.35 7.41 12.02
C ASP A 38 1.09 7.00 13.29
N GLU A 39 2.18 6.25 13.14
CA GLU A 39 2.99 5.73 14.23
C GLU A 39 3.89 6.80 14.86
N ASP A 40 4.26 6.57 16.12
CA ASP A 40 5.33 7.31 16.77
C ASP A 40 6.68 6.94 16.14
N PRO A 41 7.51 7.89 15.68
CA PRO A 41 8.83 7.61 15.14
C PRO A 41 9.75 6.77 16.05
N ALA A 42 9.50 6.78 17.36
CA ALA A 42 10.21 5.95 18.33
C ALA A 42 9.61 4.54 18.51
N LYS A 43 8.46 4.25 17.88
CA LYS A 43 7.69 3.00 18.03
C LYS A 43 7.03 2.64 16.69
N THR A 44 7.84 2.39 15.68
CA THR A 44 7.36 2.04 14.34
C THR A 44 7.09 0.55 14.18
N GLY A 45 6.22 0.17 13.24
CA GLY A 45 5.80 -1.21 13.01
C GLY A 45 4.55 -1.61 13.81
N PHE A 46 3.95 -0.68 14.55
CA PHE A 46 2.78 -0.96 15.38
C PHE A 46 1.51 -1.22 14.56
N ALA A 47 1.31 -0.54 13.45
CA ALA A 47 0.15 -0.78 12.58
C ALA A 47 0.15 -2.21 12.03
N HIS A 48 1.32 -2.73 11.63
CA HIS A 48 1.49 -4.10 11.18
C HIS A 48 1.38 -5.11 12.35
N LEU A 49 1.99 -4.83 13.49
CA LEU A 49 1.80 -5.65 14.69
C LEU A 49 0.32 -5.76 15.07
N PHE A 50 -0.45 -4.67 14.89
CA PHE A 50 -1.90 -4.68 15.11
C PHE A 50 -2.65 -5.55 14.13
N GLU A 51 -2.28 -5.57 12.87
CA GLU A 51 -2.84 -6.51 11.90
C GLU A 51 -2.80 -7.93 12.45
N HIS A 52 -1.65 -8.37 12.95
CA HIS A 52 -1.51 -9.69 13.58
C HIS A 52 -2.31 -9.85 14.88
N LEU A 53 -2.29 -8.85 15.75
CA LEU A 53 -3.00 -8.90 17.04
C LEU A 53 -4.52 -9.02 16.87
N MET A 54 -5.09 -8.49 15.80
CA MET A 54 -6.52 -8.54 15.49
C MET A 54 -7.02 -9.97 15.22
N PHE A 55 -6.12 -10.93 14.96
CA PHE A 55 -6.43 -12.36 14.85
C PHE A 55 -6.11 -13.15 16.12
N GLY A 56 -5.54 -12.50 17.13
CA GLY A 56 -5.13 -13.13 18.38
C GLY A 56 -6.22 -13.30 19.45
N GLY A 57 -7.50 -13.19 19.04
CA GLY A 57 -8.63 -13.26 19.92
C GLY A 57 -9.14 -11.90 20.41
N SER A 58 -10.42 -11.85 20.74
CA SER A 58 -11.13 -10.65 21.18
C SER A 58 -11.86 -10.92 22.52
N VAL A 59 -12.64 -9.97 22.99
CA VAL A 59 -13.23 -10.03 24.34
C VAL A 59 -14.20 -11.22 24.52
N ASN A 60 -14.93 -11.59 23.46
CA ASN A 60 -15.90 -12.71 23.50
C ASN A 60 -15.47 -13.88 22.59
N ILE A 61 -14.44 -13.73 21.78
CA ILE A 61 -14.01 -14.71 20.78
C ILE A 61 -12.55 -15.05 21.04
N GLU A 62 -12.29 -16.25 21.55
CA GLU A 62 -10.94 -16.74 21.83
C GLU A 62 -10.23 -17.19 20.55
N ASP A 63 -10.97 -17.79 19.62
CA ASP A 63 -10.49 -18.29 18.33
C ASP A 63 -11.32 -17.70 17.19
N PHE A 64 -10.71 -16.84 16.40
CA PHE A 64 -11.34 -16.15 15.26
C PHE A 64 -11.58 -17.10 14.07
N GLU A 65 -10.70 -18.07 13.87
CA GLU A 65 -10.69 -18.90 12.66
C GLU A 65 -11.78 -19.98 12.67
N THR A 66 -12.00 -20.65 13.81
CA THR A 66 -12.94 -21.76 13.88
C THR A 66 -14.37 -21.38 13.46
N PRO A 67 -15.02 -20.32 14.02
CA PRO A 67 -16.37 -19.94 13.57
C PRO A 67 -16.41 -19.51 12.11
N LEU A 68 -15.35 -18.89 11.59
CA LEU A 68 -15.27 -18.50 10.19
C LEU A 68 -15.20 -19.71 9.26
N GLN A 69 -14.35 -20.68 9.55
CA GLN A 69 -14.25 -21.93 8.79
C GLN A 69 -15.55 -22.72 8.79
N LEU A 70 -16.24 -22.81 9.94
CA LEU A 70 -17.57 -23.45 10.03
C LEU A 70 -18.63 -22.73 9.20
N ALA A 71 -18.50 -21.41 9.01
CA ALA A 71 -19.35 -20.64 8.13
C ALA A 71 -18.96 -20.75 6.64
N GLY A 72 -17.89 -21.47 6.30
CA GLY A 72 -17.36 -21.60 4.94
C GLY A 72 -16.69 -20.32 4.45
N GLY A 73 -16.18 -19.51 5.36
CA GLY A 73 -15.52 -18.25 5.06
C GLY A 73 -14.00 -18.33 5.02
N GLU A 74 -13.43 -17.34 4.37
CA GLU A 74 -12.00 -17.02 4.37
C GLU A 74 -11.79 -15.56 4.73
N ASN A 75 -10.64 -15.24 5.30
CA ASN A 75 -10.29 -13.88 5.67
C ASN A 75 -8.87 -13.56 5.26
N ASN A 76 -8.56 -12.27 5.21
CA ASN A 76 -7.22 -11.77 5.16
C ASN A 76 -7.18 -10.30 5.65
N ALA A 77 -5.97 -9.77 5.82
CA ALA A 77 -5.73 -8.38 6.16
C ALA A 77 -4.46 -7.88 5.48
N TYR A 78 -4.31 -6.58 5.42
CA TYR A 78 -3.06 -5.95 5.02
C TYR A 78 -2.93 -4.54 5.59
N THR A 79 -1.70 -4.18 5.90
CA THR A 79 -1.32 -2.85 6.39
C THR A 79 -0.52 -2.12 5.32
N THR A 80 -0.91 -0.88 5.05
CA THR A 80 -0.17 0.04 4.19
C THR A 80 0.46 1.16 5.02
N ASN A 81 1.12 2.08 4.36
CA ASN A 81 1.53 3.31 5.03
C ASN A 81 0.34 4.14 5.52
N ASP A 82 -0.83 4.01 4.88
CA ASP A 82 -1.96 4.93 4.98
C ASP A 82 -3.14 4.39 5.75
N PHE A 83 -3.39 3.09 5.66
CA PHE A 83 -4.54 2.42 6.29
C PHE A 83 -4.27 0.96 6.56
N THR A 84 -5.10 0.33 7.40
CA THR A 84 -5.13 -1.11 7.65
C THR A 84 -6.50 -1.65 7.28
N ASN A 85 -6.54 -2.72 6.49
CA ASN A 85 -7.75 -3.27 5.92
C ASN A 85 -7.91 -4.73 6.31
N TYR A 86 -9.13 -5.12 6.70
CA TYR A 86 -9.53 -6.47 7.05
C TYR A 86 -10.73 -6.86 6.22
N TYR A 87 -10.77 -8.09 5.73
CA TYR A 87 -11.92 -8.57 4.98
C TYR A 87 -12.20 -10.03 5.21
N ILE A 88 -13.49 -10.37 5.14
CA ILE A 88 -14.02 -11.71 5.20
C ILE A 88 -14.87 -11.93 3.94
N GLN A 89 -14.64 -13.05 3.27
CA GLN A 89 -15.50 -13.54 2.19
C GLN A 89 -16.13 -14.87 2.60
N LEU A 90 -17.45 -15.00 2.45
CA LEU A 90 -18.17 -16.21 2.85
C LEU A 90 -19.48 -16.35 2.06
N PRO A 91 -20.14 -17.54 2.09
CA PRO A 91 -21.50 -17.68 1.58
C PRO A 91 -22.45 -16.67 2.23
N ALA A 92 -23.21 -15.95 1.41
CA ALA A 92 -24.06 -14.85 1.87
C ALA A 92 -25.10 -15.24 2.95
N GLU A 93 -25.50 -16.51 2.99
CA GLU A 93 -26.41 -17.04 4.01
C GLU A 93 -25.80 -17.02 5.41
N ASN A 94 -24.47 -17.03 5.51
CA ASN A 94 -23.70 -17.02 6.76
C ASN A 94 -23.10 -15.65 7.10
N ILE A 95 -23.52 -14.60 6.41
CA ILE A 95 -22.91 -13.24 6.52
C ILE A 95 -22.89 -12.72 7.96
N GLU A 96 -23.86 -13.07 8.78
CA GLU A 96 -23.93 -12.62 10.17
C GLU A 96 -22.72 -13.06 11.00
N THR A 97 -22.09 -14.20 10.65
CA THR A 97 -20.83 -14.63 11.29
C THR A 97 -19.72 -13.59 11.09
N ALA A 98 -19.61 -13.00 9.89
CA ALA A 98 -18.61 -11.96 9.64
C ALA A 98 -18.91 -10.68 10.44
N PHE A 99 -20.17 -10.28 10.56
CA PHE A 99 -20.56 -9.14 11.40
C PHE A 99 -20.23 -9.37 12.87
N TYR A 100 -20.50 -10.56 13.39
CA TYR A 100 -20.13 -10.94 14.76
C TYR A 100 -18.61 -10.86 14.99
N LEU A 101 -17.83 -11.49 14.12
CA LEU A 101 -16.37 -11.52 14.24
C LEU A 101 -15.74 -10.12 14.17
N GLU A 102 -16.13 -9.33 13.17
CA GLU A 102 -15.60 -7.99 12.94
C GLU A 102 -16.00 -7.00 14.05
N SER A 103 -17.24 -7.07 14.52
CA SER A 103 -17.72 -6.19 15.59
C SER A 103 -17.06 -6.49 16.92
N ASP A 104 -16.84 -7.77 17.26
CA ASP A 104 -16.25 -8.15 18.53
C ASP A 104 -14.79 -7.68 18.61
N ARG A 105 -13.99 -7.85 17.54
CA ARG A 105 -12.62 -7.33 17.52
C ARG A 105 -12.55 -5.80 17.47
N MET A 106 -13.54 -5.10 16.91
CA MET A 106 -13.64 -3.64 16.99
C MET A 106 -14.02 -3.18 18.39
N LEU A 107 -14.83 -3.94 19.11
CA LEU A 107 -15.23 -3.62 20.48
C LEU A 107 -14.03 -3.66 21.42
N SER A 108 -13.31 -4.78 21.44
CA SER A 108 -12.10 -4.94 22.25
C SER A 108 -11.34 -6.22 21.89
N LEU A 109 -10.02 -6.14 21.86
CA LEU A 109 -9.16 -7.33 21.84
C LEU A 109 -9.02 -7.94 23.25
N ALA A 110 -8.56 -9.20 23.32
CA ALA A 110 -8.30 -9.89 24.58
C ALA A 110 -7.15 -9.26 25.38
N PHE A 111 -6.23 -8.53 24.75
CA PHE A 111 -5.08 -7.81 25.36
C PHE A 111 -4.30 -8.63 26.37
N SER A 112 -3.95 -9.88 26.03
CA SER A 112 -3.15 -10.73 26.91
C SER A 112 -1.66 -10.59 26.60
N GLU A 113 -0.82 -10.69 27.65
CA GLU A 113 0.64 -10.77 27.48
C GLU A 113 1.06 -11.95 26.60
N LYS A 114 0.34 -13.08 26.71
CA LYS A 114 0.58 -14.26 25.88
C LYS A 114 0.35 -13.99 24.40
N SER A 115 -0.76 -13.33 24.03
CA SER A 115 -1.06 -12.99 22.63
C SER A 115 -0.03 -12.01 22.09
N LEU A 116 0.31 -10.96 22.85
CA LEU A 116 1.34 -10.01 22.47
C LEU A 116 2.69 -10.68 22.25
N GLU A 117 3.13 -11.57 23.15
CA GLU A 117 4.41 -12.28 23.04
C GLU A 117 4.46 -13.17 21.77
N VAL A 118 3.35 -13.85 21.45
CA VAL A 118 3.27 -14.68 20.24
C VAL A 118 3.40 -13.80 18.99
N GLN A 119 2.61 -12.74 18.89
CA GLN A 119 2.61 -11.91 17.69
C GLN A 119 3.89 -11.08 17.54
N ARG A 120 4.51 -10.62 18.64
CA ARG A 120 5.84 -10.01 18.58
C ARG A 120 6.85 -10.95 17.93
N LYS A 121 6.89 -12.21 18.35
CA LYS A 121 7.81 -13.20 17.78
C LYS A 121 7.56 -13.41 16.29
N VAL A 122 6.30 -13.53 15.88
CA VAL A 122 5.94 -13.70 14.46
C VAL A 122 6.43 -12.50 13.64
N VAL A 123 6.10 -11.28 14.04
CA VAL A 123 6.49 -10.07 13.30
C VAL A 123 8.02 -9.88 13.32
N CYS A 124 8.70 -10.22 14.44
CA CYS A 124 10.16 -10.18 14.49
C CYS A 124 10.82 -11.20 13.54
N GLU A 125 10.27 -12.40 13.40
CA GLU A 125 10.78 -13.38 12.45
C GLU A 125 10.50 -12.95 10.99
N GLU A 126 9.32 -12.38 10.69
CA GLU A 126 9.06 -11.76 9.39
C GLU A 126 10.05 -10.65 9.06
N PHE A 127 10.34 -9.77 10.03
CA PHE A 127 11.33 -8.71 9.85
C PHE A 127 12.70 -9.30 9.46
N LYS A 128 13.13 -10.36 10.17
CA LYS A 128 14.42 -11.02 9.87
C LYS A 128 14.39 -11.71 8.50
N GLU A 129 13.35 -12.47 8.22
CA GLU A 129 13.24 -13.26 6.99
C GLU A 129 13.18 -12.37 5.73
N HIS A 130 12.33 -11.34 5.75
CA HIS A 130 12.08 -10.53 4.56
C HIS A 130 13.07 -9.38 4.36
N TYR A 131 13.68 -8.89 5.44
CA TYR A 131 14.50 -7.67 5.36
C TYR A 131 15.96 -7.84 5.78
N ILE A 132 16.28 -8.74 6.71
CA ILE A 132 17.67 -8.96 7.15
C ILE A 132 18.31 -10.08 6.35
N ASN A 133 17.64 -11.23 6.23
CA ASN A 133 18.20 -12.45 5.65
C ASN A 133 17.99 -12.57 4.14
N LYS A 134 17.14 -11.74 3.55
CA LYS A 134 16.84 -11.75 2.12
C LYS A 134 17.83 -10.86 1.36
N PRO A 135 18.44 -11.34 0.25
CA PRO A 135 19.21 -10.47 -0.63
C PRO A 135 18.38 -9.23 -1.06
N TYR A 136 18.99 -8.07 -0.99
CA TYR A 136 18.34 -6.76 -1.23
C TYR A 136 17.20 -6.40 -0.26
N GLY A 137 17.02 -7.12 0.84
CA GLY A 137 15.92 -6.89 1.78
C GLY A 137 15.92 -5.51 2.44
N ASP A 138 17.09 -4.91 2.59
CA ASP A 138 17.26 -3.59 3.22
C ASP A 138 17.15 -2.39 2.26
N VAL A 139 16.95 -2.64 0.97
CA VAL A 139 16.89 -1.58 -0.07
C VAL A 139 15.85 -0.52 0.27
N TRP A 140 14.64 -0.93 0.61
CA TRP A 140 13.56 0.01 0.89
C TRP A 140 13.76 0.81 2.16
N PHE A 141 14.43 0.29 3.18
CA PHE A 141 14.82 1.09 4.34
C PHE A 141 15.75 2.24 3.90
N LYS A 142 16.76 1.90 3.10
CA LYS A 142 17.75 2.88 2.60
C LYS A 142 17.13 3.90 1.64
N MET A 143 16.29 3.45 0.70
CA MET A 143 15.63 4.34 -0.27
C MET A 143 14.68 5.32 0.41
N ARG A 144 13.90 4.86 1.39
CA ARG A 144 12.98 5.73 2.13
C ARG A 144 13.72 6.76 2.99
N GLU A 145 14.79 6.39 3.68
CA GLU A 145 15.63 7.32 4.43
C GLU A 145 16.37 8.32 3.51
N LEU A 146 16.77 7.86 2.32
CA LEU A 146 17.40 8.73 1.32
C LEU A 146 16.41 9.77 0.82
N THR A 147 15.16 9.38 0.55
CA THR A 147 14.14 10.20 -0.09
C THR A 147 13.39 11.09 0.89
N TYR A 148 12.85 10.50 1.98
CA TYR A 148 12.05 11.24 2.96
C TYR A 148 12.90 11.68 4.15
N LYS A 149 12.82 12.97 4.50
CA LYS A 149 13.55 13.55 5.64
C LYS A 149 12.66 13.85 6.84
N GLN A 150 11.39 14.18 6.59
CA GLN A 150 10.42 14.56 7.62
C GLN A 150 9.15 13.71 7.58
N HIS A 151 8.64 13.39 6.39
CA HIS A 151 7.41 12.66 6.25
C HIS A 151 7.51 11.23 6.81
N PRO A 152 6.48 10.69 7.49
CA PRO A 152 6.48 9.33 8.04
C PRO A 152 6.66 8.21 7.02
N TYR A 153 6.51 8.45 5.73
CA TYR A 153 6.86 7.46 4.70
C TYR A 153 8.34 7.07 4.69
N ARG A 154 9.15 7.70 5.53
CA ARG A 154 10.56 7.33 5.73
C ARG A 154 10.78 5.96 6.38
N TRP A 155 9.76 5.37 7.01
CA TRP A 155 9.84 4.00 7.52
C TRP A 155 8.86 3.05 6.83
N MET A 156 9.17 1.77 6.94
CA MET A 156 8.39 0.67 6.39
C MET A 156 7.21 0.32 7.29
N THR A 157 6.20 -0.35 6.76
CA THR A 157 5.07 -0.88 7.54
C THR A 157 5.52 -1.86 8.63
N ILE A 158 6.57 -2.64 8.37
CA ILE A 158 7.19 -3.55 9.34
C ILE A 158 7.92 -2.82 10.49
N GLY A 159 8.11 -1.50 10.40
CA GLY A 159 8.87 -0.67 11.32
C GLY A 159 10.26 -0.31 10.80
N SER A 160 10.93 0.65 11.44
CA SER A 160 12.29 1.09 11.08
C SER A 160 13.39 0.29 11.79
N LYS A 161 13.06 -0.34 12.94
CA LYS A 161 13.99 -1.11 13.77
C LYS A 161 13.28 -2.29 14.39
N LEU A 162 13.95 -3.43 14.45
CA LEU A 162 13.45 -4.65 15.08
C LEU A 162 13.10 -4.41 16.55
N SER A 163 13.95 -3.66 17.29
CA SER A 163 13.74 -3.35 18.70
C SER A 163 12.42 -2.61 18.98
N HIS A 164 11.87 -1.86 18.04
CA HIS A 164 10.58 -1.21 18.25
C HIS A 164 9.43 -2.21 18.44
N ILE A 165 9.54 -3.38 17.82
CA ILE A 165 8.58 -4.48 17.97
C ILE A 165 8.95 -5.36 19.19
N GLU A 166 10.24 -5.68 19.36
CA GLU A 166 10.72 -6.49 20.50
C GLU A 166 10.37 -5.86 21.85
N ASP A 167 10.47 -4.53 21.95
CA ASP A 167 10.20 -3.76 23.17
C ASP A 167 8.73 -3.33 23.33
N ALA A 168 7.85 -3.68 22.39
CA ALA A 168 6.43 -3.32 22.44
C ALA A 168 5.75 -3.87 23.71
N GLN A 169 5.07 -3.00 24.45
CA GLN A 169 4.40 -3.33 25.70
C GLN A 169 2.89 -3.34 25.55
N LEU A 170 2.20 -4.13 26.34
CA LEU A 170 0.74 -4.23 26.33
C LEU A 170 0.04 -2.87 26.54
N LYS A 171 0.67 -1.97 27.32
CA LYS A 171 0.19 -0.60 27.50
C LYS A 171 0.15 0.19 26.18
N ASP A 172 1.21 0.08 25.37
CA ASP A 172 1.33 0.79 24.09
C ASP A 172 0.31 0.23 23.08
N VAL A 173 0.16 -1.10 23.08
CA VAL A 173 -0.84 -1.80 22.28
C VAL A 173 -2.24 -1.32 22.62
N ARG A 174 -2.63 -1.27 23.88
CA ARG A 174 -3.94 -0.76 24.31
C ARG A 174 -4.14 0.69 23.90
N GLN A 175 -3.13 1.54 24.07
CA GLN A 175 -3.21 2.95 23.69
C GLN A 175 -3.44 3.12 22.17
N PHE A 176 -2.73 2.34 21.35
CA PHE A 176 -2.87 2.36 19.89
C PHE A 176 -4.27 1.90 19.47
N PHE A 177 -4.77 0.79 20.02
CA PHE A 177 -6.11 0.30 19.74
C PHE A 177 -7.17 1.35 20.05
N PHE A 178 -7.21 1.85 21.28
CA PHE A 178 -8.23 2.80 21.70
C PHE A 178 -8.16 4.16 21.00
N LYS A 179 -7.04 4.48 20.39
CA LYS A 179 -6.86 5.69 19.57
C LYS A 179 -7.41 5.52 18.17
N TYR A 180 -7.18 4.38 17.54
CA TYR A 180 -7.38 4.22 16.11
C TYR A 180 -8.49 3.23 15.71
N TYR A 181 -8.68 2.15 16.46
CA TYR A 181 -9.63 1.08 16.12
C TYR A 181 -11.01 1.39 16.71
N ARG A 182 -11.68 2.40 16.11
CA ARG A 182 -12.96 2.93 16.56
C ARG A 182 -13.92 3.11 15.40
N PRO A 183 -15.25 3.00 15.64
CA PRO A 183 -16.26 3.20 14.61
C PRO A 183 -16.07 4.51 13.82
N VAL A 184 -15.81 5.61 14.51
CA VAL A 184 -15.61 6.93 13.88
C VAL A 184 -14.41 6.99 12.93
N ASN A 185 -13.46 6.06 13.07
CA ASN A 185 -12.24 5.96 12.26
C ASN A 185 -12.27 4.77 11.29
N ALA A 186 -13.44 4.13 11.13
CA ALA A 186 -13.62 2.95 10.30
C ALA A 186 -14.61 3.16 9.16
N ILE A 187 -14.46 2.32 8.14
CA ILE A 187 -15.37 2.19 7.00
C ILE A 187 -15.72 0.72 6.88
N LEU A 188 -17.01 0.39 6.96
CA LEU A 188 -17.55 -0.93 6.71
C LEU A 188 -18.11 -0.98 5.29
N VAL A 189 -17.60 -1.87 4.45
CA VAL A 189 -18.18 -2.13 3.14
C VAL A 189 -18.69 -3.55 3.08
N VAL A 190 -19.93 -3.70 2.67
CA VAL A 190 -20.57 -5.02 2.49
C VAL A 190 -20.98 -5.16 1.02
N ALA A 191 -20.46 -6.17 0.35
CA ALA A 191 -20.71 -6.38 -1.08
C ALA A 191 -21.12 -7.83 -1.37
N GLY A 192 -21.94 -8.05 -2.39
CA GLY A 192 -22.35 -9.36 -2.85
C GLY A 192 -23.85 -9.62 -2.72
N LYS A 193 -24.25 -10.88 -2.48
CA LYS A 193 -25.67 -11.29 -2.40
C LYS A 193 -26.30 -10.85 -1.07
N VAL A 194 -26.47 -9.56 -0.93
CA VAL A 194 -27.04 -8.89 0.26
C VAL A 194 -28.07 -7.87 -0.17
N SER A 195 -28.88 -7.38 0.78
CA SER A 195 -29.70 -6.19 0.57
C SER A 195 -29.30 -5.07 1.52
N VAL A 196 -29.52 -3.81 1.12
CA VAL A 196 -29.25 -2.63 1.96
C VAL A 196 -29.96 -2.74 3.31
N GLN A 197 -31.22 -3.21 3.30
CA GLN A 197 -31.99 -3.38 4.54
C GLN A 197 -31.35 -4.41 5.48
N GLN A 198 -30.98 -5.59 4.96
CA GLN A 198 -30.32 -6.63 5.75
C GLN A 198 -29.00 -6.12 6.36
N VAL A 199 -28.18 -5.43 5.55
CA VAL A 199 -26.90 -4.88 6.03
C VAL A 199 -27.11 -3.82 7.09
N ARG A 200 -28.13 -2.96 6.95
CA ARG A 200 -28.48 -1.96 7.95
C ARG A 200 -28.86 -2.59 9.29
N GLU A 201 -29.71 -3.60 9.27
CA GLU A 201 -30.15 -4.31 10.47
C GLU A 201 -28.97 -5.02 11.17
N LEU A 202 -28.11 -5.69 10.40
CA LEU A 202 -26.91 -6.34 10.94
C LEU A 202 -25.88 -5.34 11.47
N ALA A 203 -25.66 -4.22 10.75
CA ALA A 203 -24.75 -3.18 11.19
C ALA A 203 -25.21 -2.54 12.52
N GLU A 204 -26.47 -2.19 12.63
CA GLU A 204 -27.04 -1.66 13.89
C GLU A 204 -26.96 -2.70 15.02
N LYS A 205 -27.31 -3.96 14.74
CA LYS A 205 -27.27 -5.04 15.74
C LYS A 205 -25.88 -5.27 16.32
N TRP A 206 -24.86 -5.32 15.45
CA TRP A 206 -23.51 -5.76 15.84
C TRP A 206 -22.56 -4.61 16.15
N PHE A 207 -22.66 -3.50 15.43
CA PHE A 207 -21.73 -2.36 15.60
C PHE A 207 -22.36 -1.17 16.33
N GLY A 208 -23.72 -1.09 16.41
CA GLY A 208 -24.42 0.09 16.90
C GLY A 208 -24.05 0.51 18.33
N ASP A 209 -23.84 -0.45 19.22
CA ASP A 209 -23.53 -0.21 20.64
C ASP A 209 -22.01 -0.03 20.90
N ILE A 210 -21.15 -0.18 19.87
CA ILE A 210 -19.70 0.04 20.03
C ILE A 210 -19.45 1.53 20.26
N PRO A 211 -18.71 1.91 21.33
CA PRO A 211 -18.42 3.32 21.60
C PRO A 211 -17.72 4.02 20.41
N SER A 212 -18.24 5.18 20.01
CA SER A 212 -17.75 5.96 18.87
C SER A 212 -16.24 6.20 18.90
N GLY A 213 -15.72 6.56 20.08
CA GLY A 213 -14.37 7.05 20.23
C GLY A 213 -14.24 8.53 19.82
N GLU A 214 -13.04 9.04 19.91
CA GLU A 214 -12.70 10.39 19.44
C GLU A 214 -12.20 10.29 17.99
N LYS A 215 -12.63 11.22 17.14
CA LYS A 215 -12.14 11.27 15.76
C LYS A 215 -10.66 11.66 15.77
N TYR A 216 -9.84 10.80 15.22
CA TYR A 216 -8.42 11.09 15.02
C TYR A 216 -8.24 12.22 13.99
N VAL A 217 -7.52 13.26 14.37
CA VAL A 217 -7.14 14.36 13.47
C VAL A 217 -5.66 14.19 13.14
N ARG A 218 -5.39 13.85 11.90
CA ARG A 218 -4.03 13.64 11.41
C ARG A 218 -3.30 14.97 11.23
N ASN A 219 -2.13 15.08 11.82
CA ASN A 219 -1.24 16.22 11.67
C ASN A 219 0.19 15.71 11.43
N LEU A 220 0.49 15.35 10.19
CA LEU A 220 1.80 14.83 9.81
C LEU A 220 2.71 15.94 9.29
N PRO A 221 4.02 15.87 9.56
CA PRO A 221 4.98 16.76 8.93
C PRO A 221 4.98 16.53 7.41
N LYS A 222 4.96 17.63 6.65
CA LYS A 222 5.10 17.54 5.19
C LYS A 222 6.55 17.35 4.81
N GLU A 223 6.78 16.55 3.78
CA GLU A 223 8.12 16.45 3.20
C GLU A 223 8.48 17.77 2.52
N PRO A 224 9.64 18.37 2.83
CA PRO A 224 10.10 19.57 2.13
C PRO A 224 10.48 19.26 0.68
N PRO A 225 10.35 20.22 -0.25
CA PRO A 225 10.84 20.05 -1.60
C PRO A 225 12.34 19.68 -1.62
N GLN A 226 12.70 18.76 -2.49
CA GLN A 226 14.08 18.38 -2.69
C GLN A 226 14.75 19.38 -3.65
N HIS A 227 15.99 19.79 -3.37
CA HIS A 227 16.75 20.77 -4.15
C HIS A 227 18.15 20.28 -4.53
N GLU A 228 18.46 19.02 -4.28
CA GLU A 228 19.77 18.43 -4.55
C GLU A 228 19.64 16.95 -4.91
N ILE A 229 20.55 16.49 -5.75
CA ILE A 229 20.72 15.08 -6.06
C ILE A 229 21.16 14.35 -4.80
N ARG A 230 20.50 13.24 -4.48
CA ARG A 230 20.89 12.37 -3.37
C ARG A 230 21.35 11.03 -3.91
N LYS A 231 22.52 10.59 -3.45
CA LYS A 231 23.11 9.32 -3.85
C LYS A 231 23.61 8.55 -2.63
N LEU A 232 23.38 7.25 -2.65
CA LEU A 232 23.88 6.30 -1.66
C LEU A 232 24.51 5.11 -2.38
N GLU A 233 25.66 4.64 -1.87
CA GLU A 233 26.32 3.43 -2.36
C GLU A 233 26.43 2.42 -1.22
N VAL A 234 26.05 1.18 -1.52
CA VAL A 234 26.05 0.06 -0.57
C VAL A 234 26.72 -1.14 -1.21
N THR A 235 27.49 -1.89 -0.44
CA THR A 235 28.04 -3.19 -0.85
C THR A 235 27.50 -4.27 0.06
N ALA A 236 26.93 -5.32 -0.50
CA ALA A 236 26.40 -6.46 0.25
C ALA A 236 26.61 -7.77 -0.51
N ASP A 237 26.46 -8.88 0.21
CA ASP A 237 26.53 -10.22 -0.37
C ASP A 237 25.23 -10.53 -1.13
N VAL A 238 25.17 -10.06 -2.37
CA VAL A 238 24.03 -10.22 -3.28
C VAL A 238 24.50 -10.72 -4.65
N PRO A 239 23.63 -11.38 -5.43
CA PRO A 239 24.03 -12.03 -6.68
C PRO A 239 24.52 -11.08 -7.77
N LEU A 240 23.93 -9.89 -7.90
CA LEU A 240 24.16 -8.93 -8.97
C LEU A 240 24.17 -7.49 -8.42
N ASP A 241 24.87 -6.62 -9.11
CA ASP A 241 24.72 -5.18 -8.91
C ASP A 241 23.27 -4.76 -9.25
N ALA A 242 22.74 -3.82 -8.47
CA ALA A 242 21.40 -3.31 -8.68
C ALA A 242 21.35 -1.78 -8.58
N LEU A 243 20.57 -1.16 -9.46
CA LEU A 243 20.31 0.26 -9.52
C LEU A 243 18.88 0.56 -9.06
N TYR A 244 18.75 1.47 -8.12
CA TYR A 244 17.45 1.99 -7.68
C TYR A 244 17.44 3.50 -7.80
N LYS A 245 16.40 4.04 -8.43
CA LYS A 245 16.18 5.48 -8.54
C LYS A 245 14.77 5.80 -8.08
N ALA A 246 14.61 6.85 -7.29
CA ALA A 246 13.30 7.31 -6.84
C ALA A 246 13.15 8.81 -7.04
N TYR A 247 11.98 9.21 -7.47
CA TYR A 247 11.59 10.60 -7.72
C TYR A 247 10.27 10.88 -6.98
N PRO A 248 10.14 12.02 -6.28
CA PRO A 248 8.87 12.43 -5.70
C PRO A 248 7.78 12.55 -6.77
N MET A 249 6.57 12.09 -6.46
CA MET A 249 5.42 12.21 -7.34
C MET A 249 4.18 12.71 -6.59
N ALA A 250 3.18 13.12 -7.35
CA ALA A 250 1.91 13.61 -6.85
C ALA A 250 1.19 12.61 -5.92
N ALA A 251 0.43 13.14 -4.96
CA ALA A 251 -0.43 12.37 -4.08
C ALA A 251 -1.60 11.71 -4.84
N ARG A 252 -2.17 10.64 -4.27
CA ARG A 252 -3.24 9.83 -4.89
C ARG A 252 -4.44 10.66 -5.35
N THR A 253 -4.77 11.73 -4.65
CA THR A 253 -5.92 12.60 -4.97
C THR A 253 -5.60 13.77 -5.91
N GLU A 254 -4.33 13.97 -6.25
CA GLU A 254 -3.89 15.05 -7.14
C GLU A 254 -3.97 14.64 -8.63
N PRO A 255 -4.32 15.56 -9.54
CA PRO A 255 -4.41 15.23 -10.97
C PRO A 255 -3.13 14.66 -11.57
N GLY A 256 -1.96 15.09 -11.09
CA GLY A 256 -0.66 14.60 -11.53
C GLY A 256 -0.40 13.12 -11.24
N TYR A 257 -1.17 12.51 -10.34
CA TYR A 257 -1.07 11.08 -10.04
C TYR A 257 -1.33 10.21 -11.28
N TYR A 258 -2.43 10.45 -11.97
CA TYR A 258 -2.83 9.66 -13.15
C TYR A 258 -1.84 9.78 -14.30
N VAL A 259 -1.24 10.96 -14.44
CA VAL A 259 -0.19 11.21 -15.44
C VAL A 259 1.08 10.45 -15.07
N ALA A 260 1.49 10.52 -13.79
CA ALA A 260 2.69 9.82 -13.30
C ALA A 260 2.52 8.30 -13.40
N ASP A 261 1.35 7.76 -13.12
CA ASP A 261 1.05 6.33 -13.28
C ASP A 261 1.20 5.89 -14.75
N LEU A 262 0.63 6.62 -15.70
CA LEU A 262 0.85 6.33 -17.13
C LEU A 262 2.32 6.49 -17.55
N ILE A 263 3.09 7.39 -16.94
CA ILE A 263 4.54 7.51 -17.17
C ILE A 263 5.26 6.23 -16.69
N THR A 264 4.88 5.65 -15.54
CA THR A 264 5.48 4.39 -15.08
C THR A 264 5.18 3.25 -16.05
N GLU A 265 3.97 3.18 -16.59
CA GLU A 265 3.58 2.19 -17.59
C GLU A 265 4.34 2.34 -18.92
N ILE A 266 4.57 3.57 -19.39
CA ILE A 266 5.36 3.84 -20.59
C ILE A 266 6.81 3.41 -20.38
N LEU A 267 7.40 3.74 -19.23
CA LEU A 267 8.80 3.46 -18.92
C LEU A 267 9.05 1.99 -18.60
N GLY A 268 8.23 1.35 -17.73
CA GLY A 268 8.52 0.03 -17.18
C GLY A 268 7.37 -0.97 -17.23
N GLY A 269 6.21 -0.63 -17.77
CA GLY A 269 4.99 -1.44 -17.76
C GLY A 269 5.03 -2.66 -18.70
N GLY A 270 5.99 -3.57 -18.55
CA GLY A 270 6.11 -4.83 -19.26
C GLY A 270 7.08 -4.79 -20.45
N THR A 271 7.06 -5.86 -21.27
CA THR A 271 8.10 -6.10 -22.29
C THR A 271 8.12 -5.09 -23.45
N SER A 272 7.05 -4.34 -23.66
CA SER A 272 6.97 -3.29 -24.70
C SER A 272 7.23 -1.89 -24.17
N SER A 273 7.67 -1.74 -22.92
CA SER A 273 8.04 -0.48 -22.30
C SER A 273 9.41 0.01 -22.77
N ARG A 274 9.66 1.31 -22.63
CA ARG A 274 10.91 1.95 -23.13
C ARG A 274 12.15 1.36 -22.48
N LEU A 275 12.19 1.29 -21.15
CA LEU A 275 13.34 0.73 -20.42
C LEU A 275 13.61 -0.73 -20.81
N HIS A 276 12.57 -1.55 -20.95
CA HIS A 276 12.74 -2.95 -21.34
C HIS A 276 13.32 -3.06 -22.78
N GLN A 277 12.76 -2.33 -23.74
CA GLN A 277 13.23 -2.40 -25.12
C GLN A 277 14.67 -1.89 -25.24
N THR A 278 14.94 -0.70 -24.72
CA THR A 278 16.27 -0.07 -24.88
C THR A 278 17.33 -0.73 -23.99
N LEU A 279 17.04 -0.97 -22.71
CA LEU A 279 18.08 -1.36 -21.77
C LEU A 279 18.26 -2.87 -21.60
N ILE A 280 17.21 -3.66 -21.84
CA ILE A 280 17.33 -5.14 -21.83
C ILE A 280 17.57 -5.69 -23.23
N LYS A 281 16.76 -5.29 -24.23
CA LYS A 281 16.81 -5.92 -25.56
C LYS A 281 17.94 -5.38 -26.42
N GLU A 282 18.08 -4.05 -26.52
CA GLU A 282 19.06 -3.41 -27.40
C GLU A 282 20.44 -3.31 -26.74
N LYS A 283 20.55 -2.56 -25.62
CA LYS A 283 21.82 -2.28 -24.94
C LYS A 283 22.33 -3.44 -24.07
N LYS A 284 21.43 -4.35 -23.63
CA LYS A 284 21.75 -5.52 -22.79
C LYS A 284 22.51 -5.18 -21.51
N LEU A 285 22.07 -4.11 -20.82
CA LEU A 285 22.71 -3.65 -19.59
C LEU A 285 22.05 -4.26 -18.34
N PHE A 286 20.76 -4.58 -18.43
CA PHE A 286 19.99 -5.12 -17.32
C PHE A 286 19.47 -6.52 -17.64
N SER A 287 19.43 -7.37 -16.61
CA SER A 287 18.71 -8.64 -16.63
C SER A 287 17.23 -8.45 -16.34
N GLN A 288 16.91 -7.44 -15.53
CA GLN A 288 15.55 -7.01 -15.18
C GLN A 288 15.57 -5.51 -14.94
N ILE A 289 14.58 -4.80 -15.44
CA ILE A 289 14.32 -3.40 -15.09
C ILE A 289 12.83 -3.14 -15.16
N GLU A 290 12.33 -2.39 -14.19
CA GLU A 290 10.93 -2.00 -14.07
C GLU A 290 10.80 -0.56 -13.58
N CYS A 291 9.65 0.03 -13.82
CA CYS A 291 9.27 1.33 -13.32
C CYS A 291 7.86 1.23 -12.74
N TYR A 292 7.68 1.70 -11.54
CA TYR A 292 6.41 1.67 -10.81
C TYR A 292 6.31 2.84 -9.84
N HIS A 293 5.19 2.96 -9.15
CA HIS A 293 5.01 3.98 -8.12
C HIS A 293 4.48 3.40 -6.81
N THR A 294 4.63 4.14 -5.71
CA THR A 294 4.23 3.67 -4.38
C THR A 294 2.73 3.73 -4.11
N GLY A 295 1.94 4.41 -4.96
CA GLY A 295 0.47 4.47 -4.84
C GLY A 295 -0.07 5.10 -3.56
N SER A 296 0.71 5.95 -2.89
CA SER A 296 0.43 6.46 -1.55
C SER A 296 -0.63 7.56 -1.53
N VAL A 297 -1.37 7.70 -0.43
CA VAL A 297 -2.37 8.76 -0.23
C VAL A 297 -1.72 10.14 -0.24
N ASP A 298 -0.62 10.32 0.52
CA ASP A 298 0.23 11.51 0.47
C ASP A 298 1.24 11.40 -0.70
N PRO A 299 1.99 12.47 -1.03
CA PRO A 299 2.97 12.44 -2.10
C PRO A 299 3.92 11.25 -2.00
N GLY A 300 3.93 10.42 -3.04
CA GLY A 300 4.66 9.17 -3.12
C GLY A 300 5.94 9.26 -3.93
N LEU A 301 6.37 8.09 -4.44
CA LEU A 301 7.57 7.94 -5.25
C LEU A 301 7.25 7.23 -6.56
N LEU A 302 7.80 7.76 -7.66
CA LEU A 302 8.04 7.01 -8.89
C LEU A 302 9.41 6.34 -8.74
N VAL A 303 9.48 5.05 -8.99
CA VAL A 303 10.65 4.21 -8.74
C VAL A 303 11.07 3.49 -10.01
N ILE A 304 12.37 3.49 -10.28
CA ILE A 304 13.02 2.65 -11.29
C ILE A 304 13.92 1.67 -10.52
N GLU A 305 13.73 0.40 -10.74
CA GLU A 305 14.52 -0.67 -10.13
C GLU A 305 15.07 -1.59 -11.21
N GLY A 306 16.39 -1.85 -11.19
CA GLY A 306 16.99 -2.74 -12.16
C GLY A 306 18.16 -3.54 -11.61
N LYS A 307 18.26 -4.80 -12.03
CA LYS A 307 19.41 -5.69 -11.76
C LYS A 307 20.27 -5.78 -13.01
N LEU A 308 21.56 -5.52 -12.87
CA LEU A 308 22.49 -5.44 -13.97
C LEU A 308 22.85 -6.83 -14.50
N ILE A 309 23.33 -6.88 -15.74
CA ILE A 309 24.04 -8.03 -16.27
C ILE A 309 25.48 -8.01 -15.73
N LYS A 310 26.02 -9.18 -15.43
CA LYS A 310 27.38 -9.31 -14.90
C LYS A 310 28.40 -8.64 -15.82
N GLY A 311 29.22 -7.76 -15.28
CA GLY A 311 30.28 -7.03 -15.98
C GLY A 311 29.87 -5.66 -16.50
N VAL A 312 28.62 -5.26 -16.35
CA VAL A 312 28.16 -3.88 -16.59
C VAL A 312 28.40 -3.07 -15.32
N SER A 313 28.91 -1.83 -15.43
CA SER A 313 29.06 -0.94 -14.28
C SER A 313 27.77 -0.21 -13.94
N LEU A 314 27.60 0.15 -12.66
CA LEU A 314 26.43 0.92 -12.21
C LEU A 314 26.38 2.30 -12.85
N GLU A 315 27.54 2.93 -13.11
CA GLU A 315 27.64 4.23 -13.78
C GLU A 315 27.18 4.15 -15.24
N GLU A 316 27.55 3.09 -15.96
CA GLU A 316 27.09 2.88 -17.34
C GLU A 316 25.60 2.64 -17.39
N ALA A 317 25.08 1.81 -16.47
CA ALA A 317 23.66 1.50 -16.36
C ALA A 317 22.83 2.73 -15.98
N ASP A 318 23.27 3.49 -14.98
CA ASP A 318 22.61 4.74 -14.54
C ASP A 318 22.58 5.79 -15.66
N LYS A 319 23.70 5.98 -16.36
CA LYS A 319 23.75 6.88 -17.52
C LYS A 319 22.74 6.48 -18.59
N ALA A 320 22.60 5.20 -18.86
CA ALA A 320 21.65 4.71 -19.86
C ALA A 320 20.20 4.90 -19.44
N VAL A 321 19.88 4.78 -18.14
CA VAL A 321 18.57 5.15 -17.59
C VAL A 321 18.32 6.64 -17.74
N GLU A 322 19.28 7.50 -17.37
CA GLU A 322 19.17 8.96 -17.51
C GLU A 322 18.97 9.40 -18.96
N GLU A 323 19.57 8.71 -19.95
CA GLU A 323 19.33 8.96 -21.38
C GLU A 323 17.85 8.74 -21.75
N GLU A 324 17.21 7.68 -21.24
CA GLU A 324 15.79 7.42 -21.48
C GLU A 324 14.88 8.42 -20.75
N LEU A 325 15.24 8.82 -19.53
CA LEU A 325 14.50 9.85 -18.79
C LEU A 325 14.65 11.23 -19.47
N ALA A 326 15.81 11.53 -20.03
CA ALA A 326 16.01 12.74 -20.83
C ALA A 326 15.11 12.75 -22.08
N ARG A 327 14.95 11.61 -22.76
CA ARG A 327 14.01 11.50 -23.89
C ARG A 327 12.57 11.75 -23.45
N MET A 328 12.15 11.23 -22.29
CA MET A 328 10.81 11.51 -21.75
C MET A 328 10.55 12.99 -21.47
N LYS A 329 11.61 13.76 -21.13
CA LYS A 329 11.51 15.21 -20.89
C LYS A 329 11.58 16.07 -22.15
N MET A 330 12.14 15.56 -23.23
CA MET A 330 12.39 16.34 -24.45
C MET A 330 11.45 15.99 -25.60
N GLU A 331 10.95 14.78 -25.64
CA GLU A 331 10.15 14.25 -26.75
C GLU A 331 8.75 13.87 -26.26
N LYS A 332 7.73 14.30 -27.02
CA LYS A 332 6.36 13.81 -26.78
C LYS A 332 6.30 12.31 -27.06
N VAL A 333 5.58 11.58 -26.23
CA VAL A 333 5.23 10.20 -26.53
C VAL A 333 4.30 10.16 -27.74
N SER A 334 4.35 9.07 -28.51
CA SER A 334 3.43 8.94 -29.64
C SER A 334 2.00 8.66 -29.14
N ASP A 335 0.99 9.08 -29.94
CA ASP A 335 -0.42 8.77 -29.65
C ASP A 335 -0.67 7.26 -29.52
N LEU A 336 0.05 6.45 -30.30
CA LEU A 336 -0.04 5.00 -30.22
C LEU A 336 0.48 4.47 -28.87
N GLU A 337 1.60 4.99 -28.40
CA GLU A 337 2.19 4.60 -27.10
C GLU A 337 1.27 4.99 -25.92
N LEU A 338 0.74 6.21 -25.93
CA LEU A 338 -0.22 6.66 -24.91
C LEU A 338 -1.52 5.85 -24.96
N THR A 339 -2.05 5.59 -26.16
CA THR A 339 -3.26 4.77 -26.34
C THR A 339 -3.04 3.35 -25.80
N LYS A 340 -1.88 2.75 -26.08
CA LYS A 340 -1.53 1.41 -25.57
C LYS A 340 -1.59 1.34 -24.04
N VAL A 341 -0.97 2.27 -23.33
CA VAL A 341 -0.95 2.24 -21.86
C VAL A 341 -2.31 2.56 -21.26
N LYS A 342 -3.08 3.48 -21.84
CA LYS A 342 -4.48 3.74 -21.45
C LYS A 342 -5.35 2.49 -21.57
N ASN A 343 -5.25 1.77 -22.69
CA ASN A 343 -6.02 0.54 -22.91
C ASN A 343 -5.60 -0.57 -21.92
N LYS A 344 -4.31 -0.63 -21.56
CA LYS A 344 -3.81 -1.55 -20.54
C LYS A 344 -4.42 -1.23 -19.17
N THR A 345 -4.40 0.04 -18.77
CA THR A 345 -4.99 0.52 -17.51
C THR A 345 -6.50 0.27 -17.47
N GLU A 346 -7.22 0.58 -18.55
CA GLU A 346 -8.65 0.27 -18.67
C GLU A 346 -8.92 -1.22 -18.49
N SER A 347 -8.16 -2.08 -19.17
CA SER A 347 -8.30 -3.53 -19.04
C SER A 347 -8.06 -3.98 -17.59
N ALA A 348 -7.03 -3.45 -16.90
CA ALA A 348 -6.73 -3.79 -15.53
C ALA A 348 -7.90 -3.40 -14.60
N ILE A 349 -8.42 -2.19 -14.70
CA ILE A 349 -9.58 -1.70 -13.91
C ILE A 349 -10.80 -2.59 -14.16
N VAL A 350 -11.13 -2.90 -15.43
CA VAL A 350 -12.28 -3.73 -15.76
C VAL A 350 -12.16 -5.14 -15.19
N PHE A 351 -10.97 -5.76 -15.28
CA PHE A 351 -10.74 -7.10 -14.71
C PHE A 351 -10.76 -7.09 -13.17
N GLU A 352 -10.23 -6.06 -12.55
CA GLU A 352 -10.28 -5.90 -11.09
C GLU A 352 -11.73 -5.80 -10.59
N ASP A 353 -12.57 -5.05 -11.28
CA ASP A 353 -13.99 -4.87 -10.98
C ASP A 353 -14.84 -6.16 -11.16
N MET A 354 -14.33 -7.22 -11.76
CA MET A 354 -15.05 -8.50 -11.85
C MET A 354 -15.18 -9.19 -10.49
N SER A 355 -14.23 -8.97 -9.59
CA SER A 355 -14.25 -9.56 -8.24
C SER A 355 -15.09 -8.72 -7.27
N VAL A 356 -16.06 -9.36 -6.59
CA VAL A 356 -16.84 -8.72 -5.51
C VAL A 356 -15.93 -8.22 -4.39
N MET A 357 -14.90 -9.01 -4.06
CA MET A 357 -13.90 -8.63 -3.04
C MET A 357 -13.13 -7.38 -3.44
N ASN A 358 -12.66 -7.30 -4.69
CA ASN A 358 -11.97 -6.12 -5.17
C ASN A 358 -12.87 -4.88 -5.17
N ARG A 359 -14.15 -5.03 -5.57
CA ARG A 359 -15.12 -3.92 -5.49
C ARG A 359 -15.33 -3.44 -4.05
N ALA A 360 -15.42 -4.37 -3.09
CA ALA A 360 -15.53 -4.00 -1.67
C ALA A 360 -14.30 -3.24 -1.17
N ASN A 361 -13.10 -3.74 -1.47
CA ASN A 361 -11.85 -3.09 -1.12
C ASN A 361 -11.71 -1.71 -1.76
N SER A 362 -11.98 -1.59 -3.05
CA SER A 362 -11.91 -0.32 -3.79
C SER A 362 -12.90 0.70 -3.25
N LEU A 363 -14.15 0.32 -2.96
CA LEU A 363 -15.13 1.21 -2.34
C LEU A 363 -14.64 1.73 -0.99
N ALA A 364 -14.04 0.87 -0.15
CA ALA A 364 -13.49 1.29 1.14
C ALA A 364 -12.34 2.30 0.97
N ILE A 365 -11.43 2.05 0.03
CA ILE A 365 -10.28 2.94 -0.25
C ILE A 365 -10.77 4.28 -0.82
N TYR A 366 -11.68 4.29 -1.78
CA TYR A 366 -12.19 5.54 -2.34
C TYR A 366 -13.02 6.34 -1.31
N GLU A 367 -13.78 5.67 -0.43
CA GLU A 367 -14.45 6.32 0.69
C GLU A 367 -13.44 6.94 1.66
N LEU A 368 -12.30 6.29 1.91
CA LEU A 368 -11.19 6.84 2.69
C LEU A 368 -10.60 8.10 2.02
N LEU A 369 -10.46 8.09 0.69
CA LEU A 369 -9.96 9.23 -0.10
C LEU A 369 -10.94 10.40 -0.17
N GLY A 370 -12.17 10.22 0.34
CA GLY A 370 -13.19 11.26 0.47
C GLY A 370 -14.48 11.04 -0.27
N ASP A 371 -14.50 10.21 -1.31
CA ASP A 371 -15.72 9.87 -2.05
C ASP A 371 -15.61 8.54 -2.81
N ALA A 372 -16.42 7.56 -2.39
CA ALA A 372 -16.46 6.24 -3.05
C ALA A 372 -16.89 6.33 -4.54
N ASP A 373 -17.63 7.36 -4.96
CA ASP A 373 -17.99 7.57 -6.37
C ASP A 373 -16.78 7.85 -7.28
N MET A 374 -15.63 8.19 -6.71
CA MET A 374 -14.37 8.28 -7.48
C MET A 374 -14.06 6.98 -8.22
N MET A 375 -14.44 5.81 -7.68
CA MET A 375 -14.30 4.52 -8.34
C MET A 375 -14.94 4.51 -9.74
N ASN A 376 -16.11 5.12 -9.89
CA ASN A 376 -16.84 5.18 -11.14
C ASN A 376 -16.30 6.21 -12.15
N THR A 377 -15.46 7.14 -11.70
CA THR A 377 -14.94 8.24 -12.54
C THR A 377 -13.46 8.11 -12.86
N GLU A 378 -12.75 7.20 -12.22
CA GLU A 378 -11.30 7.07 -12.31
C GLU A 378 -10.81 6.78 -13.73
N LEU A 379 -11.45 5.84 -14.43
CA LEU A 379 -11.11 5.52 -15.82
C LEU A 379 -11.15 6.77 -16.72
N GLY A 380 -12.15 7.64 -16.50
CA GLY A 380 -12.26 8.90 -17.26
C GLY A 380 -11.06 9.83 -17.06
N LYS A 381 -10.46 9.83 -15.86
CA LYS A 381 -9.26 10.62 -15.56
C LYS A 381 -8.04 10.11 -16.32
N TYR A 382 -7.85 8.79 -16.41
CA TYR A 382 -6.80 8.19 -17.25
C TYR A 382 -7.02 8.48 -18.73
N GLN A 383 -8.26 8.35 -19.22
CA GLN A 383 -8.59 8.60 -20.63
C GLN A 383 -8.42 10.07 -21.03
N ALA A 384 -8.56 11.00 -20.08
CA ALA A 384 -8.38 12.43 -20.33
C ALA A 384 -6.91 12.85 -20.47
N VAL A 385 -5.95 12.08 -19.96
CA VAL A 385 -4.50 12.43 -20.01
C VAL A 385 -4.04 12.62 -21.45
N THR A 386 -3.28 13.67 -21.70
CA THR A 386 -2.76 14.07 -23.01
C THR A 386 -1.25 13.83 -23.13
N VAL A 387 -0.73 13.78 -24.35
CA VAL A 387 0.73 13.70 -24.60
C VAL A 387 1.49 14.92 -24.06
N ASP A 388 0.82 16.08 -24.01
CA ASP A 388 1.41 17.31 -23.46
C ASP A 388 1.53 17.23 -21.93
N GLU A 389 0.54 16.67 -21.25
CA GLU A 389 0.61 16.42 -19.79
C GLU A 389 1.67 15.39 -19.45
N ILE A 390 1.84 14.32 -20.24
CA ILE A 390 2.93 13.35 -20.07
C ILE A 390 4.29 14.07 -20.15
N LEU A 391 4.50 14.91 -21.16
CA LEU A 391 5.76 15.66 -21.32
C LEU A 391 5.99 16.63 -20.15
N ALA A 392 5.00 17.45 -19.80
CA ALA A 392 5.09 18.42 -18.74
C ALA A 392 5.37 17.77 -17.36
N THR A 393 4.64 16.68 -17.07
CA THR A 393 4.83 15.95 -15.81
C THR A 393 6.18 15.24 -15.76
N SER A 394 6.65 14.68 -16.90
CA SER A 394 8.00 14.10 -16.99
C SER A 394 9.09 15.13 -16.70
N GLN A 395 8.93 16.39 -17.19
CA GLN A 395 9.87 17.48 -16.89
C GLN A 395 9.91 17.83 -15.41
N LEU A 396 8.77 17.75 -14.70
CA LEU A 396 8.68 18.02 -13.26
C LEU A 396 9.27 16.87 -12.44
N ILE A 397 8.87 15.63 -12.71
CA ILE A 397 9.30 14.46 -11.93
C ILE A 397 10.78 14.22 -12.11
N PHE A 398 11.29 14.21 -13.36
CA PHE A 398 12.68 13.88 -13.68
C PHE A 398 13.60 15.10 -13.68
N ASP A 399 13.26 16.16 -12.90
CA ASP A 399 14.25 17.18 -12.57
C ASP A 399 15.46 16.52 -11.89
N PRO A 400 16.69 16.76 -12.32
CA PRO A 400 17.88 16.16 -11.70
C PRO A 400 17.94 16.34 -10.18
N ASN A 401 17.50 17.50 -9.68
CA ASN A 401 17.49 17.77 -8.23
C ASN A 401 16.50 16.90 -7.44
N ASN A 402 15.54 16.25 -8.10
CA ASN A 402 14.60 15.33 -7.49
C ASN A 402 15.13 13.89 -7.41
N SER A 403 16.30 13.61 -7.99
CA SER A 403 16.84 12.25 -8.08
C SER A 403 17.38 11.76 -6.74
N ASN A 404 16.92 10.55 -6.36
CA ASN A 404 17.45 9.78 -5.25
C ASN A 404 17.93 8.45 -5.80
N THR A 405 19.24 8.22 -5.80
CA THR A 405 19.86 7.06 -6.45
C THR A 405 20.58 6.19 -5.43
N LEU A 406 20.30 4.90 -5.43
CA LEU A 406 21.02 3.89 -4.67
C LEU A 406 21.75 2.96 -5.62
N TYR A 407 23.09 2.95 -5.53
CA TYR A 407 23.95 1.95 -6.12
C TYR A 407 24.13 0.79 -5.13
N TYR A 408 23.68 -0.37 -5.50
CA TYR A 408 23.79 -1.56 -4.67
C TYR A 408 24.78 -2.54 -5.31
N HIS A 409 26.01 -2.54 -4.81
CA HIS A 409 27.12 -3.34 -5.31
C HIS A 409 27.05 -4.77 -4.76
N SER A 410 27.21 -5.75 -5.64
CA SER A 410 27.45 -7.14 -5.28
C SER A 410 28.90 -7.34 -4.83
N GLY A 411 29.12 -7.90 -3.66
CA GLY A 411 30.46 -8.15 -3.14
C GLY A 411 30.47 -8.36 -1.63
N GLN A 412 31.61 -8.76 -1.09
CA GLN A 412 31.77 -8.84 0.35
C GLN A 412 31.89 -7.42 0.93
N PRO A 413 31.14 -7.08 1.99
CA PRO A 413 31.27 -5.79 2.66
C PRO A 413 32.72 -5.60 3.11
N LYS A 414 33.35 -4.50 2.68
CA LYS A 414 34.67 -4.13 3.20
C LYS A 414 34.51 -3.82 4.68
N GLY A 415 35.00 -4.72 5.50
CA GLY A 415 35.02 -4.82 6.94
C GLY A 415 34.47 -3.65 7.75
N GLY A 416 33.50 -3.94 8.61
CA GLY A 416 33.11 -3.13 9.76
C GLY A 416 31.76 -2.45 9.67
N ALA A 417 30.73 -3.18 10.03
CA ALA A 417 29.65 -2.80 10.93
C ALA A 417 28.54 -3.85 10.85
N THR A 418 28.61 -4.82 11.71
CA THR A 418 27.43 -5.61 12.10
C THR A 418 26.44 -4.64 12.74
N HIS A 419 25.35 -4.37 12.07
CA HIS A 419 24.19 -3.75 12.70
C HIS A 419 23.52 -4.81 13.58
N ALA A 420 23.81 -4.73 14.89
CA ALA A 420 23.05 -5.39 15.93
C ALA A 420 21.78 -4.59 16.22
#